data_d19efe7c451902ac6e081e30500fa035
#
_entry.id   d19efe7c451902ac6e081e30500fa035
#
_cell.length_a   1.000
_cell.length_b   1.000
_cell.length_c   1.000
_cell.angle_alpha   90.00
_cell.angle_beta   90.00
_cell.angle_gamma   90.00
#
_symmetry.space_group_name_H-M   'P 1'
#
loop_
_entity.id
_entity.type
_entity.pdbx_description
1 polymer ?
#
loop_
_entity_poly.entity_id
_entity_poly.type
_entity_poly.pdbx_seq_one_letter_code
_entity_poly.pdbx_strand_id
1 'polypeptide(L)'
;MRIGGERLTRSRVIEVFDPYAAECIGTVPMAGVDDVRHAFEIAQAFKPRLSRYQRSEILRKSADIVSARSEQIAQLITLESGLCLKDSLYEAGRVRDVLQFGANEVLRDDGDIFSCDITPHGRQRRVFTQRDPLLGVICAITPFNHPMNQVAHKVVPAIATNNRMVLKPSEKVPLSALALADILYEAGLPPPMFQVVTGDPSEIADELLTHPTVELVTFTGGVAIGKRIARTVGYRRMVLELGGNDPIIVMDDADLDEAATLAASGSYKNSGQRCTAVKRMLVHNAVADEFVARLVEKTLAWKVGDPADPTNDMGTVIDEPAARLFEHRVNEAVAARSEEHTSELQSRQYLVCRLLLEKK
;
A
#
# COMPACT_ATOMS: atom_id res chain seq x y z
N MET A 1 10.67 1.88 -15.61
CA MET A 1 9.23 2.10 -15.75
C MET A 1 8.63 1.16 -16.79
N ARG A 2 7.32 1.02 -16.83
CA ARG A 2 6.58 0.18 -17.81
C ARG A 2 5.51 1.04 -18.45
N ILE A 3 5.69 1.38 -19.73
CA ILE A 3 4.73 2.16 -20.52
C ILE A 3 4.46 1.40 -21.81
N GLY A 4 3.19 1.13 -22.13
CA GLY A 4 2.81 0.32 -23.29
C GLY A 4 3.32 -1.13 -23.27
N GLY A 5 3.76 -1.63 -22.12
CA GLY A 5 4.43 -2.93 -21.98
C GLY A 5 5.93 -2.89 -22.17
N GLU A 6 6.48 -1.78 -22.62
CA GLU A 6 7.92 -1.62 -22.83
C GLU A 6 8.65 -1.25 -21.54
N ARG A 7 9.88 -1.75 -21.43
CA ARG A 7 10.82 -1.35 -20.38
C ARG A 7 11.58 -0.11 -20.83
N LEU A 8 11.05 1.07 -20.52
CA LEU A 8 11.70 2.32 -20.90
C LEU A 8 12.86 2.65 -19.97
N THR A 9 13.94 3.14 -20.55
CA THR A 9 15.12 3.69 -19.86
C THR A 9 15.16 5.21 -20.00
N ARG A 10 15.87 5.89 -19.11
CA ARG A 10 16.13 7.34 -19.18
C ARG A 10 17.55 7.60 -18.68
N SER A 11 18.13 8.73 -19.06
CA SER A 11 19.45 9.16 -18.60
C SER A 11 19.44 9.51 -17.10
N ARG A 12 18.32 10.05 -16.61
CA ARG A 12 18.10 10.29 -15.17
C ARG A 12 17.48 9.04 -14.54
N VAL A 13 18.01 8.63 -13.42
CA VAL A 13 17.55 7.46 -12.66
C VAL A 13 17.30 7.81 -11.20
N ILE A 14 16.46 7.02 -10.55
CA ILE A 14 16.29 6.98 -9.12
C ILE A 14 17.02 5.74 -8.63
N GLU A 15 17.94 5.91 -7.71
CA GLU A 15 18.58 4.81 -6.98
C GLU A 15 17.67 4.29 -5.90
N VAL A 16 17.57 2.97 -5.77
CA VAL A 16 16.78 2.28 -4.76
C VAL A 16 17.76 1.65 -3.77
N PHE A 17 17.58 1.95 -2.50
CA PHE A 17 18.49 1.51 -1.45
C PHE A 17 17.81 0.49 -0.53
N ASP A 18 18.61 -0.46 -0.05
CA ASP A 18 18.26 -1.25 1.13
C ASP A 18 18.27 -0.33 2.36
N PRO A 19 17.15 -0.14 3.06
CA PRO A 19 17.10 0.74 4.22
C PRO A 19 17.98 0.28 5.40
N TYR A 20 18.29 -1.02 5.47
CA TYR A 20 19.12 -1.60 6.54
C TYR A 20 20.62 -1.48 6.24
N ALA A 21 21.04 -1.95 5.08
CA ALA A 21 22.45 -1.96 4.67
C ALA A 21 22.91 -0.61 4.11
N ALA A 22 21.98 0.27 3.70
CA ALA A 22 22.26 1.51 2.97
C ALA A 22 23.01 1.28 1.63
N GLU A 23 22.82 0.09 1.02
CA GLU A 23 23.40 -0.30 -0.26
C GLU A 23 22.40 -0.07 -1.38
N CYS A 24 22.89 0.37 -2.55
CA CYS A 24 22.05 0.50 -3.74
C CYS A 24 21.74 -0.91 -4.29
N ILE A 25 20.45 -1.28 -4.28
CA ILE A 25 19.96 -2.58 -4.74
C ILE A 25 19.47 -2.54 -6.19
N GLY A 26 19.34 -1.35 -6.77
CA GLY A 26 18.90 -1.19 -8.14
C GLY A 26 18.62 0.25 -8.50
N THR A 27 18.31 0.47 -9.77
CA THR A 27 17.92 1.78 -10.29
C THR A 27 16.65 1.69 -11.13
N VAL A 28 15.84 2.74 -11.11
CA VAL A 28 14.69 2.88 -12.00
C VAL A 28 14.77 4.20 -12.78
N PRO A 29 14.26 4.27 -14.01
CA PRO A 29 14.23 5.50 -14.77
C PRO A 29 13.42 6.58 -14.05
N MET A 30 13.90 7.82 -14.06
CA MET A 30 13.16 8.98 -13.59
C MET A 30 12.35 9.57 -14.74
N ALA A 31 11.03 9.43 -14.69
CA ALA A 31 10.11 9.95 -15.68
C ALA A 31 9.99 11.47 -15.58
N GLY A 32 9.84 12.11 -16.73
CA GLY A 32 9.39 13.49 -16.85
C GLY A 32 7.88 13.60 -17.12
N VAL A 33 7.39 14.82 -17.25
CA VAL A 33 5.98 15.12 -17.57
C VAL A 33 5.54 14.45 -18.88
N ASP A 34 6.39 14.43 -19.90
CA ASP A 34 6.06 13.82 -21.19
C ASP A 34 5.89 12.31 -21.13
N ASP A 35 6.62 11.62 -20.22
CA ASP A 35 6.42 10.19 -19.97
C ASP A 35 5.06 9.92 -19.33
N VAL A 36 4.63 10.79 -18.42
CA VAL A 36 3.30 10.72 -17.79
C VAL A 36 2.21 10.90 -18.83
N ARG A 37 2.32 11.93 -19.69
CA ARG A 37 1.38 12.18 -20.79
C ARG A 37 1.30 10.98 -21.71
N HIS A 38 2.43 10.47 -22.15
CA HIS A 38 2.50 9.31 -23.02
C HIS A 38 1.83 8.07 -22.40
N ALA A 39 2.04 7.81 -21.10
CA ALA A 39 1.37 6.72 -20.38
C ALA A 39 -0.16 6.89 -20.39
N PHE A 40 -0.67 8.10 -20.16
CA PHE A 40 -2.10 8.38 -20.21
C PHE A 40 -2.67 8.29 -21.62
N GLU A 41 -1.96 8.76 -22.64
CA GLU A 41 -2.36 8.67 -24.05
C GLU A 41 -2.53 7.22 -24.50
N ILE A 42 -1.54 6.35 -24.21
CA ILE A 42 -1.62 4.91 -24.48
C ILE A 42 -2.81 4.28 -23.78
N ALA A 43 -2.97 4.57 -22.48
CA ALA A 43 -4.09 4.06 -21.70
C ALA A 43 -5.44 4.53 -22.26
N GLN A 44 -5.57 5.80 -22.65
CA GLN A 44 -6.81 6.38 -23.17
C GLN A 44 -7.16 5.87 -24.57
N ALA A 45 -6.16 5.66 -25.42
CA ALA A 45 -6.35 5.14 -26.78
C ALA A 45 -6.85 3.69 -26.76
N PHE A 46 -6.47 2.91 -25.74
CA PHE A 46 -6.85 1.52 -25.62
C PHE A 46 -8.31 1.38 -25.17
N LYS A 47 -9.08 0.56 -25.89
CA LYS A 47 -10.46 0.22 -25.55
C LYS A 47 -10.51 -1.21 -25.03
N PRO A 48 -10.53 -1.42 -23.70
CA PRO A 48 -10.54 -2.75 -23.12
C PRO A 48 -11.83 -3.49 -23.50
N ARG A 49 -11.67 -4.72 -24.02
CA ARG A 49 -12.77 -5.59 -24.44
C ARG A 49 -12.68 -6.99 -23.82
N LEU A 50 -11.96 -7.10 -22.70
CA LEU A 50 -11.83 -8.37 -22.01
C LEU A 50 -13.19 -8.79 -21.43
N SER A 51 -13.58 -10.03 -21.68
CA SER A 51 -14.74 -10.63 -21.02
C SER A 51 -14.48 -10.80 -19.52
N ARG A 52 -15.53 -11.00 -18.72
CA ARG A 52 -15.41 -11.35 -17.30
C ARG A 52 -14.52 -12.59 -17.11
N TYR A 53 -14.72 -13.61 -17.92
CA TYR A 53 -13.91 -14.82 -17.88
C TYR A 53 -12.42 -14.54 -18.12
N GLN A 54 -12.09 -13.77 -19.17
CA GLN A 54 -10.70 -13.43 -19.48
C GLN A 54 -10.02 -12.67 -18.34
N ARG A 55 -10.71 -11.71 -17.73
CA ARG A 55 -10.18 -10.97 -16.56
C ARG A 55 -9.96 -11.87 -15.35
N SER A 56 -10.92 -12.78 -15.08
CA SER A 56 -10.79 -13.78 -14.01
C SER A 56 -9.56 -14.68 -14.24
N GLU A 57 -9.37 -15.18 -15.47
CA GLU A 57 -8.22 -16.03 -15.79
C GLU A 57 -6.88 -15.30 -15.68
N ILE A 58 -6.80 -14.04 -16.11
CA ILE A 58 -5.60 -13.22 -15.92
C ILE A 58 -5.26 -13.10 -14.43
N LEU A 59 -6.24 -12.76 -13.61
CA LEU A 59 -6.05 -12.59 -12.17
C LEU A 59 -5.67 -13.91 -11.47
N ARG A 60 -6.28 -15.04 -11.87
CA ARG A 60 -5.92 -16.37 -11.34
C ARG A 60 -4.48 -16.76 -11.69
N LYS A 61 -4.11 -16.63 -12.96
CA LYS A 61 -2.74 -16.91 -13.41
C LYS A 61 -1.73 -16.01 -12.69
N SER A 62 -2.06 -14.74 -12.48
CA SER A 62 -1.21 -13.84 -11.70
C SER A 62 -1.06 -14.33 -10.24
N ALA A 63 -2.13 -14.80 -9.61
CA ALA A 63 -2.08 -15.37 -8.26
C ALA A 63 -1.20 -16.63 -8.20
N ASP A 64 -1.28 -17.49 -9.21
CA ASP A 64 -0.44 -18.69 -9.32
C ASP A 64 1.05 -18.33 -9.47
N ILE A 65 1.36 -17.33 -10.31
CA ILE A 65 2.74 -16.85 -10.50
C ILE A 65 3.28 -16.24 -9.19
N VAL A 66 2.48 -15.42 -8.50
CA VAL A 66 2.85 -14.84 -7.18
C VAL A 66 3.10 -15.95 -6.17
N SER A 67 2.25 -16.97 -6.13
CA SER A 67 2.42 -18.13 -5.24
C SER A 67 3.72 -18.88 -5.54
N ALA A 68 4.01 -19.14 -6.81
CA ALA A 68 5.22 -19.86 -7.24
C ALA A 68 6.52 -19.07 -6.97
N ARG A 69 6.44 -17.74 -6.92
CA ARG A 69 7.59 -16.84 -6.69
C ARG A 69 7.55 -16.14 -5.33
N SER A 70 6.79 -16.66 -4.37
CA SER A 70 6.51 -15.97 -3.10
C SER A 70 7.80 -15.64 -2.32
N GLU A 71 8.79 -16.52 -2.29
CA GLU A 71 10.07 -16.28 -1.62
C GLU A 71 10.88 -15.16 -2.31
N GLN A 72 10.96 -15.18 -3.65
CA GLN A 72 11.65 -14.14 -4.41
C GLN A 72 10.99 -12.78 -4.25
N ILE A 73 9.66 -12.75 -4.25
CA ILE A 73 8.88 -11.54 -4.02
C ILE A 73 9.11 -11.02 -2.59
N ALA A 74 9.09 -11.90 -1.60
CA ALA A 74 9.33 -11.52 -0.21
C ALA A 74 10.74 -10.95 -0.01
N GLN A 75 11.76 -11.56 -0.61
CA GLN A 75 13.14 -11.03 -0.58
C GLN A 75 13.22 -9.65 -1.22
N LEU A 76 12.58 -9.42 -2.37
CA LEU A 76 12.55 -8.12 -3.01
C LEU A 76 11.88 -7.06 -2.12
N ILE A 77 10.73 -7.39 -1.52
CA ILE A 77 10.00 -6.51 -0.60
C ILE A 77 10.89 -6.16 0.60
N THR A 78 11.54 -7.17 1.21
CA THR A 78 12.45 -6.97 2.34
C THR A 78 13.59 -6.02 1.97
N LEU A 79 14.26 -6.24 0.84
CA LEU A 79 15.40 -5.45 0.40
C LEU A 79 15.06 -3.99 0.11
N GLU A 80 13.89 -3.70 -0.50
CA GLU A 80 13.58 -2.31 -0.86
C GLU A 80 12.84 -1.54 0.26
N SER A 81 12.19 -2.23 1.21
CA SER A 81 11.36 -1.58 2.23
C SER A 81 11.86 -1.69 3.66
N GLY A 82 12.82 -2.60 3.94
CA GLY A 82 13.24 -2.91 5.30
C GLY A 82 12.23 -3.70 6.12
N LEU A 83 11.15 -4.19 5.51
CA LEU A 83 10.17 -5.08 6.13
C LEU A 83 10.83 -6.43 6.45
N CYS A 84 10.63 -6.97 7.65
CA CYS A 84 11.23 -8.26 7.99
C CYS A 84 10.68 -9.39 7.11
N LEU A 85 11.51 -10.39 6.82
CA LEU A 85 11.23 -11.43 5.84
C LEU A 85 9.91 -12.16 6.08
N LYS A 86 9.56 -12.44 7.35
CA LYS A 86 8.27 -13.09 7.68
C LYS A 86 7.05 -12.21 7.34
N ASP A 87 7.15 -10.89 7.51
CA ASP A 87 6.09 -9.96 7.15
C ASP A 87 6.05 -9.75 5.63
N SER A 88 7.19 -9.82 4.93
CA SER A 88 7.26 -9.79 3.47
C SER A 88 6.65 -11.04 2.84
N LEU A 89 6.86 -12.23 3.43
CA LEU A 89 6.18 -13.46 3.03
C LEU A 89 4.66 -13.35 3.24
N TYR A 90 4.24 -12.78 4.37
CA TYR A 90 2.82 -12.49 4.60
C TYR A 90 2.27 -11.51 3.57
N GLU A 91 3.01 -10.47 3.20
CA GLU A 91 2.60 -9.52 2.16
C GLU A 91 2.43 -10.21 0.80
N ALA A 92 3.38 -11.06 0.39
CA ALA A 92 3.27 -11.84 -0.85
C ALA A 92 2.01 -12.74 -0.85
N GLY A 93 1.71 -13.37 0.28
CA GLY A 93 0.46 -14.11 0.49
C GLY A 93 -0.78 -13.23 0.33
N ARG A 94 -0.77 -12.01 0.88
CA ARG A 94 -1.87 -11.04 0.73
C ARG A 94 -2.07 -10.59 -0.71
N VAL A 95 -0.99 -10.39 -1.48
CA VAL A 95 -1.08 -10.08 -2.92
C VAL A 95 -1.80 -11.20 -3.67
N ARG A 96 -1.44 -12.47 -3.38
CA ARG A 96 -2.14 -13.64 -3.95
C ARG A 96 -3.63 -13.62 -3.60
N ASP A 97 -3.97 -13.37 -2.34
CA ASP A 97 -5.36 -13.36 -1.87
C ASP A 97 -6.17 -12.26 -2.59
N VAL A 98 -5.62 -11.05 -2.72
CA VAL A 98 -6.27 -9.94 -3.43
C VAL A 98 -6.54 -10.31 -4.90
N LEU A 99 -5.56 -10.94 -5.58
CA LEU A 99 -5.73 -11.43 -6.94
C LEU A 99 -6.83 -12.49 -7.05
N GLN A 100 -6.89 -13.44 -6.12
CA GLN A 100 -7.94 -14.47 -6.07
C GLN A 100 -9.32 -13.88 -5.78
N PHE A 101 -9.43 -12.95 -4.82
CA PHE A 101 -10.69 -12.24 -4.57
C PHE A 101 -11.18 -11.47 -5.79
N GLY A 102 -10.27 -10.74 -6.46
CA GLY A 102 -10.61 -10.05 -7.70
C GLY A 102 -11.06 -10.98 -8.80
N ALA A 103 -10.40 -12.15 -8.95
CA ALA A 103 -10.77 -13.16 -9.94
C ALA A 103 -12.17 -13.73 -9.71
N ASN A 104 -12.55 -13.90 -8.44
CA ASN A 104 -13.89 -14.40 -8.09
C ASN A 104 -14.95 -13.31 -8.23
N GLU A 105 -14.65 -12.09 -7.76
CA GLU A 105 -15.59 -10.97 -7.78
C GLU A 105 -15.96 -10.55 -9.19
N VAL A 106 -15.03 -10.62 -10.15
CA VAL A 106 -15.29 -10.27 -11.56
C VAL A 106 -16.35 -11.16 -12.22
N LEU A 107 -16.59 -12.37 -11.70
CA LEU A 107 -17.58 -13.31 -12.23
C LEU A 107 -18.98 -13.08 -11.66
N ARG A 108 -19.13 -12.27 -10.61
CA ARG A 108 -20.44 -11.95 -10.03
C ARG A 108 -21.21 -11.02 -10.96
N ASP A 109 -22.52 -11.24 -11.01
CA ASP A 109 -23.43 -10.29 -11.65
C ASP A 109 -23.80 -9.19 -10.65
N ASP A 110 -23.64 -7.94 -11.05
CA ASP A 110 -23.77 -6.76 -10.19
C ASP A 110 -24.82 -5.76 -10.69
N GLY A 111 -25.78 -6.23 -11.47
CA GLY A 111 -26.89 -5.43 -11.94
C GLY A 111 -28.11 -5.49 -11.02
N ASP A 112 -28.84 -4.37 -10.92
CA ASP A 112 -30.12 -4.27 -10.24
C ASP A 112 -31.25 -4.22 -11.26
N ILE A 113 -32.42 -4.75 -10.88
CA ILE A 113 -33.63 -4.71 -11.71
C ILE A 113 -34.69 -3.91 -10.95
N PHE A 114 -35.25 -2.89 -11.61
CA PHE A 114 -36.29 -2.03 -11.07
C PHE A 114 -37.57 -2.14 -11.88
N SER A 115 -38.72 -2.23 -11.19
CA SER A 115 -40.05 -2.07 -11.82
C SER A 115 -40.37 -0.59 -11.98
N CYS A 116 -41.01 -0.22 -13.13
CA CYS A 116 -41.32 1.16 -13.42
C CYS A 116 -42.84 1.47 -13.23
N ASP A 117 -43.62 0.52 -12.75
CA ASP A 117 -45.09 0.61 -12.54
C ASP A 117 -45.46 0.84 -11.06
N ILE A 118 -44.58 1.53 -10.33
CA ILE A 118 -44.73 1.81 -8.90
C ILE A 118 -45.54 3.11 -8.61
N THR A 119 -46.00 3.81 -9.64
CA THR A 119 -46.84 5.00 -9.53
C THR A 119 -47.99 4.98 -10.54
N PRO A 120 -49.07 5.77 -10.36
CA PRO A 120 -50.18 5.83 -11.33
C PRO A 120 -49.77 6.24 -12.75
N HIS A 121 -48.61 6.89 -12.89
CA HIS A 121 -48.06 7.32 -14.18
C HIS A 121 -47.01 6.33 -14.72
N GLY A 122 -46.66 5.32 -13.96
CA GLY A 122 -45.69 4.30 -14.31
C GLY A 122 -46.16 3.39 -15.46
N ARG A 123 -45.21 2.78 -16.15
CA ARG A 123 -45.49 1.80 -17.23
C ARG A 123 -45.02 0.43 -16.78
N GLN A 124 -45.68 -0.62 -17.26
CA GLN A 124 -45.26 -2.02 -17.06
C GLN A 124 -43.96 -2.31 -17.82
N ARG A 125 -42.88 -1.78 -17.32
CA ARG A 125 -41.51 -1.97 -17.82
C ARG A 125 -40.59 -2.32 -16.65
N ARG A 126 -39.46 -2.95 -16.98
CA ARG A 126 -38.37 -3.15 -16.06
C ARG A 126 -37.10 -2.50 -16.62
N VAL A 127 -36.34 -1.82 -15.75
CA VAL A 127 -35.05 -1.25 -16.04
C VAL A 127 -34.03 -2.10 -15.30
N PHE A 128 -32.96 -2.48 -15.96
CA PHE A 128 -31.79 -3.06 -15.32
C PHE A 128 -30.63 -2.08 -15.39
N THR A 129 -29.79 -2.10 -14.38
CA THR A 129 -28.56 -1.33 -14.35
C THR A 129 -27.39 -2.21 -14.76
N GLN A 130 -26.45 -1.61 -15.47
CA GLN A 130 -25.17 -2.21 -15.80
C GLN A 130 -24.08 -1.20 -15.45
N ARG A 131 -22.98 -1.69 -14.90
CA ARG A 131 -21.80 -0.85 -14.63
C ARG A 131 -20.80 -1.02 -15.75
N ASP A 132 -20.46 0.10 -16.38
CA ASP A 132 -19.45 0.16 -17.42
C ASP A 132 -18.10 0.67 -16.86
N PRO A 133 -16.98 0.34 -17.51
CA PRO A 133 -15.69 0.93 -17.21
C PRO A 133 -15.73 2.46 -17.30
N LEU A 134 -14.84 3.14 -16.60
CA LEU A 134 -14.66 4.57 -16.72
C LEU A 134 -14.32 4.97 -18.18
N LEU A 135 -14.82 6.11 -18.62
CA LEU A 135 -14.47 6.66 -19.93
C LEU A 135 -13.01 7.12 -19.97
N GLY A 136 -12.53 7.67 -18.86
CA GLY A 136 -11.16 8.09 -18.65
C GLY A 136 -10.24 7.02 -18.07
N VAL A 137 -9.16 7.43 -17.47
CA VAL A 137 -8.09 6.59 -16.91
C VAL A 137 -8.02 6.80 -15.40
N ILE A 138 -7.67 5.74 -14.68
CA ILE A 138 -7.39 5.81 -13.24
C ILE A 138 -5.96 6.27 -13.05
N CYS A 139 -5.74 7.34 -12.29
CA CYS A 139 -4.46 7.69 -11.70
C CYS A 139 -4.33 7.04 -10.33
N ALA A 140 -3.29 6.26 -10.12
CA ALA A 140 -3.01 5.57 -8.86
C ALA A 140 -1.66 5.99 -8.28
N ILE A 141 -1.62 6.22 -6.97
CA ILE A 141 -0.37 6.55 -6.25
C ILE A 141 -0.31 5.69 -4.99
N THR A 142 0.81 4.99 -4.79
CA THR A 142 0.99 4.05 -3.66
C THR A 142 2.13 4.44 -2.74
N PRO A 143 2.02 4.13 -1.44
CA PRO A 143 3.05 4.38 -0.44
C PRO A 143 4.15 3.31 -0.45
N PHE A 144 5.08 3.42 0.52
CA PHE A 144 6.22 2.54 0.64
C PHE A 144 5.99 1.32 1.56
N ASN A 145 5.03 1.39 2.46
CA ASN A 145 4.97 0.50 3.64
C ASN A 145 4.52 -0.95 3.36
N HIS A 146 3.85 -1.18 2.24
CA HIS A 146 3.53 -2.50 1.68
C HIS A 146 3.61 -2.39 0.16
N PRO A 147 4.83 -2.42 -0.41
CA PRO A 147 5.11 -1.91 -1.76
C PRO A 147 4.38 -2.67 -2.87
N MET A 148 4.18 -3.97 -2.73
CA MET A 148 3.45 -4.76 -3.72
C MET A 148 1.96 -4.86 -3.41
N ASN A 149 1.60 -5.07 -2.14
CA ASN A 149 0.20 -5.26 -1.75
C ASN A 149 -0.64 -4.00 -1.97
N GLN A 150 -0.10 -2.81 -1.70
CA GLN A 150 -0.80 -1.54 -1.98
C GLN A 150 -1.05 -1.32 -3.47
N VAL A 151 -0.15 -1.79 -4.33
CA VAL A 151 -0.36 -1.79 -5.78
C VAL A 151 -1.46 -2.79 -6.16
N ALA A 152 -1.44 -4.00 -5.61
CA ALA A 152 -2.46 -5.01 -5.85
C ALA A 152 -3.87 -4.50 -5.51
N HIS A 153 -4.03 -3.84 -4.34
CA HIS A 153 -5.32 -3.26 -3.92
C HIS A 153 -5.86 -2.17 -4.86
N LYS A 154 -5.04 -1.63 -5.75
CA LYS A 154 -5.48 -0.63 -6.75
C LYS A 154 -5.63 -1.25 -8.14
N VAL A 155 -4.67 -2.04 -8.59
CA VAL A 155 -4.69 -2.59 -9.96
C VAL A 155 -5.68 -3.73 -10.11
N VAL A 156 -5.87 -4.58 -9.09
CA VAL A 156 -6.80 -5.72 -9.16
C VAL A 156 -8.26 -5.26 -9.36
N PRO A 157 -8.79 -4.31 -8.56
CA PRO A 157 -10.13 -3.76 -8.82
C PRO A 157 -10.24 -3.09 -10.19
N ALA A 158 -9.17 -2.40 -10.66
CA ALA A 158 -9.17 -1.79 -11.98
C ALA A 158 -9.30 -2.83 -13.09
N ILE A 159 -8.54 -3.94 -13.02
CA ILE A 159 -8.64 -5.06 -13.96
C ILE A 159 -10.03 -5.72 -13.86
N ALA A 160 -10.50 -6.02 -12.65
CA ALA A 160 -11.79 -6.66 -12.41
C ALA A 160 -12.96 -5.86 -13.03
N THR A 161 -12.87 -4.55 -13.00
CA THR A 161 -13.87 -3.63 -13.58
C THR A 161 -13.53 -3.16 -15.01
N ASN A 162 -12.53 -3.80 -15.65
CA ASN A 162 -12.13 -3.53 -17.06
C ASN A 162 -11.63 -2.10 -17.29
N ASN A 163 -11.02 -1.48 -16.29
CA ASN A 163 -10.47 -0.12 -16.35
C ASN A 163 -8.98 -0.11 -16.75
N ARG A 164 -8.51 1.08 -17.12
CA ARG A 164 -7.11 1.38 -17.42
C ARG A 164 -6.52 2.22 -16.30
N MET A 165 -5.26 1.98 -15.98
CA MET A 165 -4.60 2.62 -14.85
C MET A 165 -3.18 3.05 -15.20
N VAL A 166 -2.82 4.26 -14.78
CA VAL A 166 -1.44 4.74 -14.67
C VAL A 166 -1.09 4.83 -13.19
N LEU A 167 -0.10 4.06 -12.78
CA LEU A 167 0.38 3.98 -11.40
C LEU A 167 1.71 4.70 -11.24
N LYS A 168 1.82 5.54 -10.21
CA LYS A 168 3.09 6.00 -9.66
C LYS A 168 3.32 5.33 -8.30
N PRO A 169 4.25 4.37 -8.17
CA PRO A 169 4.66 3.84 -6.88
C PRO A 169 5.49 4.86 -6.10
N SER A 170 5.71 4.62 -4.81
CA SER A 170 6.71 5.39 -4.05
C SER A 170 8.08 5.28 -4.74
N GLU A 171 8.80 6.39 -4.79
CA GLU A 171 10.16 6.45 -5.33
C GLU A 171 11.17 5.65 -4.49
N LYS A 172 10.83 5.36 -3.22
CA LYS A 172 11.67 4.58 -2.32
C LYS A 172 11.61 3.08 -2.58
N VAL A 173 10.46 2.59 -3.08
CA VAL A 173 10.16 1.15 -3.24
C VAL A 173 9.48 0.85 -4.57
N PRO A 174 10.05 1.23 -5.71
CA PRO A 174 9.40 1.08 -7.01
C PRO A 174 9.53 -0.33 -7.61
N LEU A 175 10.47 -1.16 -7.12
CA LEU A 175 10.82 -2.43 -7.73
C LEU A 175 9.70 -3.47 -7.61
N SER A 176 9.04 -3.56 -6.47
CA SER A 176 7.89 -4.45 -6.25
C SER A 176 6.72 -4.11 -7.17
N ALA A 177 6.45 -2.82 -7.41
CA ALA A 177 5.40 -2.40 -8.34
C ALA A 177 5.71 -2.81 -9.79
N LEU A 178 6.98 -2.68 -10.21
CA LEU A 178 7.44 -3.11 -11.53
C LEU A 178 7.38 -4.62 -11.68
N ALA A 179 7.75 -5.38 -10.64
CA ALA A 179 7.65 -6.83 -10.62
C ALA A 179 6.20 -7.31 -10.74
N LEU A 180 5.26 -6.66 -10.05
CA LEU A 180 3.83 -6.99 -10.18
C LEU A 180 3.29 -6.67 -11.58
N ALA A 181 3.73 -5.57 -12.20
CA ALA A 181 3.37 -5.26 -13.59
C ALA A 181 3.85 -6.35 -14.55
N ASP A 182 5.11 -6.80 -14.41
CA ASP A 182 5.67 -7.88 -15.23
C ASP A 182 4.88 -9.19 -15.04
N ILE A 183 4.47 -9.54 -13.81
CA ILE A 183 3.63 -10.72 -13.50
C ILE A 183 2.26 -10.61 -14.19
N LEU A 184 1.62 -9.45 -14.13
CA LEU A 184 0.32 -9.22 -14.77
C LEU A 184 0.41 -9.36 -16.30
N TYR A 185 1.48 -8.83 -16.91
CA TYR A 185 1.71 -8.98 -18.36
C TYR A 185 2.01 -10.43 -18.75
N GLU A 186 2.82 -11.15 -17.96
CA GLU A 186 3.08 -12.58 -18.14
C GLU A 186 1.79 -13.42 -18.06
N ALA A 187 0.85 -13.02 -17.18
CA ALA A 187 -0.45 -13.65 -17.07
C ALA A 187 -1.41 -13.31 -18.23
N GLY A 188 -1.05 -12.39 -19.12
CA GLY A 188 -1.79 -12.02 -20.32
C GLY A 188 -2.60 -10.72 -20.20
N LEU A 189 -2.33 -9.87 -19.20
CA LEU A 189 -2.94 -8.54 -19.15
C LEU A 189 -2.45 -7.70 -20.34
N PRO A 190 -3.35 -7.11 -21.16
CA PRO A 190 -2.94 -6.17 -22.18
C PRO A 190 -2.16 -4.99 -21.57
N PRO A 191 -0.92 -4.74 -22.01
CA PRO A 191 -0.06 -3.73 -21.39
C PRO A 191 -0.68 -2.33 -21.31
N PRO A 192 -1.49 -1.85 -22.27
CA PRO A 192 -2.14 -0.55 -22.15
C PRO A 192 -3.15 -0.43 -20.99
N MET A 193 -3.57 -1.54 -20.37
CA MET A 193 -4.47 -1.51 -19.22
C MET A 193 -3.76 -1.12 -17.92
N PHE A 194 -2.44 -1.30 -17.83
CA PHE A 194 -1.69 -0.97 -16.63
C PHE A 194 -0.32 -0.39 -17.00
N GLN A 195 -0.06 0.84 -16.60
CA GLN A 195 1.21 1.54 -16.79
C GLN A 195 1.85 1.82 -15.43
N VAL A 196 3.17 1.69 -15.33
CA VAL A 196 3.91 2.04 -14.11
C VAL A 196 4.97 3.09 -14.45
N VAL A 197 4.75 4.30 -13.93
CA VAL A 197 5.61 5.46 -14.11
C VAL A 197 6.39 5.70 -12.83
N THR A 198 7.72 5.62 -12.92
CA THR A 198 8.63 5.90 -11.79
C THR A 198 9.20 7.31 -11.95
N GLY A 199 9.11 8.16 -10.90
CA GLY A 199 9.54 9.55 -11.01
C GLY A 199 9.45 10.30 -9.69
N ASP A 200 10.08 11.47 -9.64
CA ASP A 200 10.01 12.37 -8.50
C ASP A 200 8.60 13.00 -8.41
N PRO A 201 7.92 12.87 -7.27
CA PRO A 201 6.61 13.49 -7.08
C PRO A 201 6.59 15.01 -7.31
N SER A 202 7.69 15.70 -7.01
CA SER A 202 7.77 17.15 -7.17
C SER A 202 7.72 17.60 -8.64
N GLU A 203 8.15 16.73 -9.56
CA GLU A 203 8.20 17.02 -11.00
C GLU A 203 6.92 16.57 -11.73
N ILE A 204 6.34 15.43 -11.34
CA ILE A 204 5.28 14.79 -12.15
C ILE A 204 3.90 14.73 -11.48
N ALA A 205 3.78 15.09 -10.19
CA ALA A 205 2.51 14.93 -9.48
C ALA A 205 1.37 15.75 -10.07
N ASP A 206 1.63 16.98 -10.46
CA ASP A 206 0.57 17.86 -10.97
C ASP A 206 0.02 17.31 -12.30
N GLU A 207 0.87 16.83 -13.21
CA GLU A 207 0.44 16.18 -14.46
C GLU A 207 -0.34 14.88 -14.17
N LEU A 208 0.14 14.05 -13.24
CA LEU A 208 -0.56 12.82 -12.83
C LEU A 208 -1.98 13.10 -12.32
N LEU A 209 -2.17 14.19 -11.58
CA LEU A 209 -3.44 14.50 -10.93
C LEU A 209 -4.40 15.28 -11.84
N THR A 210 -3.87 16.11 -12.75
CA THR A 210 -4.67 17.06 -13.52
C THR A 210 -4.81 16.72 -15.00
N HIS A 211 -4.10 15.68 -15.48
CA HIS A 211 -4.19 15.27 -16.88
C HIS A 211 -5.64 15.11 -17.32
N PRO A 212 -6.05 15.63 -18.51
CA PRO A 212 -7.46 15.69 -18.93
C PRO A 212 -8.19 14.33 -18.94
N THR A 213 -7.46 13.25 -19.18
CA THR A 213 -8.06 11.89 -19.26
C THR A 213 -8.26 11.24 -17.90
N VAL A 214 -7.76 11.84 -16.80
CA VAL A 214 -7.94 11.30 -15.45
C VAL A 214 -9.39 11.50 -15.00
N GLU A 215 -10.07 10.41 -14.74
CA GLU A 215 -11.45 10.40 -14.24
C GLU A 215 -11.54 10.02 -12.75
N LEU A 216 -10.60 9.19 -12.28
CA LEU A 216 -10.51 8.77 -10.89
C LEU A 216 -9.07 8.84 -10.41
N VAL A 217 -8.85 9.42 -9.23
CA VAL A 217 -7.57 9.40 -8.52
C VAL A 217 -7.70 8.49 -7.31
N THR A 218 -6.84 7.48 -7.21
CA THR A 218 -6.73 6.62 -6.02
C THR A 218 -5.36 6.80 -5.39
N PHE A 219 -5.34 7.27 -4.15
CA PHE A 219 -4.14 7.58 -3.40
C PHE A 219 -4.13 6.84 -2.06
N THR A 220 -2.99 6.25 -1.72
CA THR A 220 -2.71 5.78 -0.36
C THR A 220 -1.41 6.44 0.12
N GLY A 221 -1.46 7.09 1.28
CA GLY A 221 -0.30 7.78 1.84
C GLY A 221 -0.62 8.76 2.97
N GLY A 222 0.23 9.75 3.18
CA GLY A 222 0.10 10.72 4.27
C GLY A 222 -1.08 11.68 4.13
N VAL A 223 -1.69 12.05 5.25
CA VAL A 223 -2.87 12.95 5.32
C VAL A 223 -2.62 14.30 4.63
N ALA A 224 -1.44 14.89 4.82
CA ALA A 224 -1.10 16.19 4.23
C ALA A 224 -1.14 16.15 2.69
N ILE A 225 -0.58 15.08 2.09
CA ILE A 225 -0.60 14.87 0.65
C ILE A 225 -2.01 14.55 0.16
N GLY A 226 -2.77 13.71 0.88
CA GLY A 226 -4.18 13.44 0.56
C GLY A 226 -5.03 14.72 0.51
N LYS A 227 -4.86 15.62 1.48
CA LYS A 227 -5.52 16.93 1.48
C LYS A 227 -5.10 17.82 0.29
N ARG A 228 -3.81 17.80 -0.09
CA ARG A 228 -3.32 18.50 -1.29
C ARG A 228 -3.98 17.92 -2.54
N ILE A 229 -3.99 16.60 -2.70
CA ILE A 229 -4.64 15.92 -3.83
C ILE A 229 -6.11 16.33 -3.93
N ALA A 230 -6.86 16.25 -2.83
CA ALA A 230 -8.28 16.61 -2.81
C ALA A 230 -8.54 18.07 -3.28
N ARG A 231 -7.63 19.00 -2.99
CA ARG A 231 -7.72 20.38 -3.46
C ARG A 231 -7.35 20.54 -4.94
N THR A 232 -6.44 19.70 -5.43
CA THR A 232 -5.87 19.79 -6.80
C THR A 232 -6.77 19.14 -7.84
N VAL A 233 -7.39 18.01 -7.54
CA VAL A 233 -8.09 17.18 -8.56
C VAL A 233 -9.46 17.74 -8.96
N GLY A 234 -10.03 18.66 -8.20
CA GLY A 234 -11.30 19.33 -8.53
C GLY A 234 -12.47 18.34 -8.55
N TYR A 235 -13.26 18.36 -9.62
CA TYR A 235 -14.51 17.55 -9.77
C TYR A 235 -14.25 16.11 -10.26
N ARG A 236 -13.12 15.50 -9.91
CA ARG A 236 -12.83 14.11 -10.24
C ARG A 236 -13.20 13.18 -9.08
N ARG A 237 -13.46 11.93 -9.40
CA ARG A 237 -13.65 10.90 -8.36
C ARG A 237 -12.36 10.69 -7.60
N MET A 238 -12.46 10.44 -6.30
CA MET A 238 -11.32 10.18 -5.43
C MET A 238 -11.57 8.98 -4.53
N VAL A 239 -10.52 8.17 -4.35
CA VAL A 239 -10.42 7.15 -3.31
C VAL A 239 -9.15 7.45 -2.54
N LEU A 240 -9.28 7.89 -1.29
CA LEU A 240 -8.18 8.33 -0.44
C LEU A 240 -8.07 7.41 0.78
N GLU A 241 -6.99 6.64 0.80
CA GLU A 241 -6.58 5.83 1.94
C GLU A 241 -5.42 6.55 2.65
N LEU A 242 -5.66 7.08 3.83
CA LEU A 242 -4.73 7.99 4.50
C LEU A 242 -4.15 7.37 5.77
N GLY A 243 -3.61 8.21 6.66
CA GLY A 243 -3.10 7.75 7.94
C GLY A 243 -4.22 7.38 8.90
N GLY A 244 -3.86 6.70 9.98
CA GLY A 244 -4.76 6.30 11.06
C GLY A 244 -4.18 6.60 12.42
N ASN A 245 -5.01 6.49 13.45
CA ASN A 245 -4.65 6.59 14.86
C ASN A 245 -5.47 5.54 15.65
N ASP A 246 -5.30 4.29 15.26
CA ASP A 246 -6.17 3.20 15.64
C ASP A 246 -6.04 2.87 17.13
N PRO A 247 -7.16 2.80 17.88
CA PRO A 247 -7.15 2.39 19.28
C PRO A 247 -7.29 0.87 19.41
N ILE A 248 -6.70 0.33 20.47
CA ILE A 248 -7.15 -0.92 21.11
C ILE A 248 -7.87 -0.56 22.40
N ILE A 249 -8.99 -1.20 22.69
CA ILE A 249 -9.77 -1.00 23.90
C ILE A 249 -9.68 -2.28 24.72
N VAL A 250 -9.23 -2.17 25.98
CA VAL A 250 -9.07 -3.30 26.90
C VAL A 250 -9.98 -3.06 28.09
N MET A 251 -11.04 -3.89 28.21
CA MET A 251 -11.99 -3.85 29.30
C MET A 251 -11.52 -4.72 30.47
N ASP A 252 -12.19 -4.62 31.61
CA ASP A 252 -11.85 -5.33 32.85
C ASP A 252 -12.10 -6.85 32.79
N ASP A 253 -12.87 -7.32 31.83
CA ASP A 253 -13.16 -8.74 31.57
C ASP A 253 -12.33 -9.33 30.42
N ALA A 254 -11.36 -8.56 29.85
CA ALA A 254 -10.54 -9.01 28.73
C ALA A 254 -9.48 -10.05 29.16
N ASP A 255 -9.12 -10.95 28.24
CA ASP A 255 -7.88 -11.74 28.36
C ASP A 255 -6.68 -10.81 28.19
N LEU A 256 -6.00 -10.50 29.28
CA LEU A 256 -4.90 -9.52 29.29
C LEU A 256 -3.65 -10.03 28.59
N ASP A 257 -3.40 -11.34 28.54
CA ASP A 257 -2.26 -11.91 27.82
C ASP A 257 -2.45 -11.80 26.31
N GLU A 258 -3.65 -12.15 25.82
CA GLU A 258 -4.04 -11.97 24.43
C GLU A 258 -4.05 -10.48 24.05
N ALA A 259 -4.66 -9.62 24.87
CA ALA A 259 -4.71 -8.18 24.63
C ALA A 259 -3.32 -7.56 24.52
N ALA A 260 -2.39 -7.90 25.42
CA ALA A 260 -1.01 -7.43 25.38
C ALA A 260 -0.25 -7.95 24.13
N THR A 261 -0.48 -9.21 23.74
CA THR A 261 0.10 -9.79 22.53
C THR A 261 -0.39 -9.07 21.27
N LEU A 262 -1.69 -8.80 21.16
CA LEU A 262 -2.30 -8.05 20.06
C LEU A 262 -1.83 -6.60 20.05
N ALA A 263 -1.71 -5.95 21.20
CA ALA A 263 -1.21 -4.59 21.32
C ALA A 263 0.24 -4.48 20.85
N ALA A 264 1.14 -5.36 21.31
CA ALA A 264 2.53 -5.39 20.88
C ALA A 264 2.66 -5.65 19.38
N SER A 265 2.03 -6.70 18.85
CA SER A 265 2.08 -7.02 17.44
C SER A 265 1.42 -5.94 16.57
N GLY A 266 0.32 -5.37 17.04
CA GLY A 266 -0.38 -4.28 16.38
C GLY A 266 0.45 -3.00 16.28
N SER A 267 1.28 -2.72 17.29
CA SER A 267 2.14 -1.53 17.34
C SER A 267 3.43 -1.70 16.53
N TYR A 268 4.09 -2.87 16.59
CA TYR A 268 5.48 -3.03 16.16
C TYR A 268 5.67 -3.64 14.77
N LYS A 269 4.71 -4.43 14.26
CA LYS A 269 4.80 -4.94 12.89
C LYS A 269 5.09 -3.83 11.90
N ASN A 270 6.05 -4.08 10.99
CA ASN A 270 6.55 -3.12 10.01
C ASN A 270 7.04 -1.81 10.67
N SER A 271 7.69 -1.92 11.82
CA SER A 271 8.20 -0.77 12.60
C SER A 271 7.11 0.30 12.89
N GLY A 272 5.84 -0.13 13.01
CA GLY A 272 4.69 0.76 13.20
C GLY A 272 4.28 1.59 11.97
N GLN A 273 4.93 1.38 10.82
CA GLN A 273 4.71 2.16 9.59
C GLN A 273 3.43 1.72 8.84
N ARG A 274 2.34 1.53 9.56
CA ARG A 274 1.03 1.10 9.01
C ARG A 274 -0.06 2.09 9.38
N CYS A 275 -1.02 2.29 8.48
CA CYS A 275 -2.25 3.05 8.79
C CYS A 275 -3.01 2.40 9.95
N THR A 276 -3.10 1.07 9.97
CA THR A 276 -3.78 0.22 10.95
C THR A 276 -2.90 -0.14 12.17
N ALA A 277 -1.75 0.49 12.37
CA ALA A 277 -0.95 0.24 13.57
C ALA A 277 -1.70 0.71 14.83
N VAL A 278 -1.65 -0.07 15.91
CA VAL A 278 -2.15 0.35 17.21
C VAL A 278 -1.28 1.50 17.71
N LYS A 279 -1.90 2.66 17.88
CA LYS A 279 -1.24 3.91 18.30
C LYS A 279 -1.78 4.45 19.61
N ARG A 280 -2.93 3.92 20.05
CA ARG A 280 -3.55 4.28 21.33
C ARG A 280 -4.07 3.01 22.01
N MET A 281 -3.81 2.89 23.29
CA MET A 281 -4.31 1.81 24.12
C MET A 281 -5.21 2.41 25.21
N LEU A 282 -6.51 2.16 25.12
CA LEU A 282 -7.52 2.64 26.06
C LEU A 282 -7.83 1.48 27.01
N VAL A 283 -7.25 1.52 28.20
CA VAL A 283 -7.31 0.41 29.16
C VAL A 283 -8.17 0.79 30.34
N HIS A 284 -9.09 -0.11 30.75
CA HIS A 284 -9.89 0.08 31.95
C HIS A 284 -8.98 0.16 33.20
N ASN A 285 -9.22 1.11 34.08
CA ASN A 285 -8.35 1.40 35.23
C ASN A 285 -8.08 0.19 36.13
N ALA A 286 -9.07 -0.71 36.31
CA ALA A 286 -8.93 -1.88 37.16
C ALA A 286 -7.87 -2.88 36.69
N VAL A 287 -7.50 -2.88 35.41
CA VAL A 287 -6.57 -3.83 34.80
C VAL A 287 -5.34 -3.13 34.17
N ALA A 288 -5.23 -1.83 34.33
CA ALA A 288 -4.20 -1.04 33.64
C ALA A 288 -2.77 -1.47 34.02
N ASP A 289 -2.48 -1.59 35.31
CA ASP A 289 -1.13 -1.94 35.78
C ASP A 289 -0.73 -3.35 35.31
N GLU A 290 -1.63 -4.32 35.40
CA GLU A 290 -1.39 -5.69 34.95
C GLU A 290 -1.20 -5.74 33.43
N PHE A 291 -2.03 -5.03 32.67
CA PHE A 291 -1.91 -4.95 31.21
C PHE A 291 -0.56 -4.34 30.81
N VAL A 292 -0.15 -3.24 31.43
CA VAL A 292 1.14 -2.60 31.16
C VAL A 292 2.30 -3.55 31.44
N ALA A 293 2.29 -4.26 32.58
CA ALA A 293 3.34 -5.22 32.90
C ALA A 293 3.46 -6.32 31.83
N ARG A 294 2.34 -6.90 31.39
CA ARG A 294 2.31 -7.90 30.32
C ARG A 294 2.75 -7.32 28.98
N LEU A 295 2.32 -6.10 28.64
CA LEU A 295 2.72 -5.43 27.42
C LEU A 295 4.23 -5.18 27.37
N VAL A 296 4.84 -4.75 28.48
CA VAL A 296 6.29 -4.61 28.60
C VAL A 296 6.98 -5.93 28.34
N GLU A 297 6.58 -7.02 28.97
CA GLU A 297 7.13 -8.36 28.76
C GLU A 297 7.06 -8.76 27.26
N LYS A 298 5.88 -8.64 26.65
CA LYS A 298 5.69 -8.96 25.22
C LYS A 298 6.57 -8.09 24.32
N THR A 299 6.70 -6.79 24.63
CA THR A 299 7.54 -5.85 23.88
C THR A 299 9.04 -6.21 23.98
N LEU A 300 9.51 -6.57 25.17
CA LEU A 300 10.88 -6.99 25.39
C LEU A 300 11.26 -8.28 24.65
N ALA A 301 10.29 -9.11 24.34
CA ALA A 301 10.51 -10.35 23.55
C ALA A 301 10.71 -10.09 22.06
N TRP A 302 10.36 -8.92 21.52
CA TRP A 302 10.52 -8.60 20.10
C TRP A 302 12.00 -8.47 19.73
N LYS A 303 12.41 -9.22 18.72
CA LYS A 303 13.76 -9.15 18.17
C LYS A 303 13.81 -8.17 17.01
N VAL A 304 14.73 -7.22 17.12
CA VAL A 304 14.95 -6.16 16.12
C VAL A 304 16.31 -6.36 15.50
N GLY A 305 16.43 -6.31 14.19
CA GLY A 305 17.72 -6.49 13.53
C GLY A 305 17.60 -6.50 12.01
N ASP A 306 18.54 -7.23 11.39
CA ASP A 306 18.55 -7.41 9.94
C ASP A 306 17.21 -7.96 9.44
N PRO A 307 16.50 -7.23 8.56
CA PRO A 307 15.20 -7.68 8.07
C PRO A 307 15.26 -8.98 7.26
N ALA A 308 16.42 -9.33 6.70
CA ALA A 308 16.64 -10.57 5.97
C ALA A 308 16.82 -11.80 6.89
N ASP A 309 17.15 -11.59 8.17
CA ASP A 309 17.26 -12.67 9.14
C ASP A 309 15.84 -13.13 9.58
N PRO A 310 15.43 -14.38 9.29
CA PRO A 310 14.11 -14.89 9.62
C PRO A 310 13.82 -14.97 11.12
N THR A 311 14.84 -14.85 11.99
CA THR A 311 14.67 -14.88 13.44
C THR A 311 14.25 -13.51 14.02
N ASN A 312 14.35 -12.42 13.25
CA ASN A 312 13.96 -11.11 13.66
C ASN A 312 12.46 -10.87 13.47
N ASP A 313 11.87 -10.12 14.41
CA ASP A 313 10.46 -9.78 14.42
C ASP A 313 10.17 -8.44 13.74
N MET A 314 11.16 -7.55 13.70
CA MET A 314 11.04 -6.21 13.17
C MET A 314 12.34 -5.79 12.47
N GLY A 315 12.19 -5.27 11.26
CA GLY A 315 13.27 -4.66 10.49
C GLY A 315 13.44 -3.17 10.81
N THR A 316 13.75 -2.38 9.77
CA THR A 316 14.01 -0.94 9.93
C THR A 316 12.80 -0.09 9.54
N VAL A 317 12.87 1.20 9.86
CA VAL A 317 12.05 2.22 9.18
C VAL A 317 12.62 2.48 7.78
N ILE A 318 11.81 3.08 6.92
CA ILE A 318 12.12 3.22 5.49
C ILE A 318 13.37 4.04 5.16
N ASP A 319 13.73 5.02 6.00
CA ASP A 319 14.89 5.87 5.81
C ASP A 319 15.27 6.63 7.08
N GLU A 320 16.45 7.29 7.06
CA GLU A 320 16.94 8.12 8.16
C GLU A 320 16.01 9.31 8.51
N PRO A 321 15.42 10.05 7.56
CA PRO A 321 14.43 11.08 7.91
C PRO A 321 13.23 10.56 8.70
N ALA A 322 12.74 9.35 8.41
CA ALA A 322 11.67 8.73 9.19
C ALA A 322 12.13 8.37 10.61
N ALA A 323 13.35 7.87 10.78
CA ALA A 323 13.94 7.58 12.08
C ALA A 323 14.08 8.87 12.93
N ARG A 324 14.62 9.94 12.34
CA ARG A 324 14.75 11.25 13.02
C ARG A 324 13.40 11.87 13.39
N LEU A 325 12.40 11.74 12.52
CA LEU A 325 11.06 12.23 12.83
C LEU A 325 10.46 11.47 14.02
N PHE A 326 10.69 10.16 14.10
CA PHE A 326 10.22 9.35 15.21
C PHE A 326 10.92 9.75 16.52
N GLU A 327 12.25 9.86 16.52
CA GLU A 327 13.04 10.33 17.65
C GLU A 327 12.56 11.71 18.15
N HIS A 328 12.35 12.65 17.23
CA HIS A 328 11.83 13.97 17.56
C HIS A 328 10.47 13.89 18.28
N ARG A 329 9.54 13.08 17.79
CA ARG A 329 8.22 12.91 18.41
C ARG A 329 8.30 12.29 19.81
N VAL A 330 9.21 11.34 20.03
CA VAL A 330 9.44 10.76 21.35
C VAL A 330 9.97 11.83 22.31
N ASN A 331 10.96 12.63 21.88
CA ASN A 331 11.52 13.70 22.68
C ASN A 331 10.50 14.80 23.00
N GLU A 332 9.61 15.15 22.06
CA GLU A 332 8.50 16.08 22.30
C GLU A 332 7.53 15.53 23.36
N ALA A 333 7.19 14.24 23.30
CA ALA A 333 6.31 13.61 24.27
C ALA A 333 6.93 13.60 25.68
N VAL A 334 8.21 13.29 25.80
CA VAL A 334 8.96 13.35 27.06
C VAL A 334 8.99 14.78 27.61
N ALA A 335 9.30 15.77 26.77
CA ALA A 335 9.31 17.18 27.16
C ALA A 335 7.94 17.70 27.62
N ALA A 336 6.86 17.16 27.03
CA ALA A 336 5.47 17.47 27.41
C ALA A 336 5.01 16.79 28.69
N ARG A 337 5.91 16.14 29.44
CA ARG A 337 5.65 15.39 30.68
C ARG A 337 4.64 14.23 30.50
N SER A 338 4.74 13.49 29.41
CA SER A 338 4.13 12.16 29.34
C SER A 338 4.67 11.33 30.50
N GLU A 339 3.81 10.67 31.27
CA GLU A 339 4.22 9.83 32.38
C GLU A 339 5.21 8.75 31.91
N GLU A 340 6.35 8.65 32.60
CA GLU A 340 7.50 7.85 32.15
C GLU A 340 7.36 6.34 32.35
N HIS A 341 6.18 5.81 32.68
CA HIS A 341 5.95 4.36 32.77
C HIS A 341 6.20 3.63 31.42
N THR A 342 6.47 4.38 30.35
CA THR A 342 6.71 3.89 29.00
C THR A 342 8.17 4.04 28.54
N SER A 343 9.09 4.54 29.38
CA SER A 343 10.47 4.81 28.98
C SER A 343 11.20 3.55 28.44
N GLU A 344 10.94 2.38 29.00
CA GLU A 344 11.52 1.12 28.52
C GLU A 344 10.90 0.63 27.19
N LEU A 345 9.61 0.86 26.99
CA LEU A 345 8.91 0.56 25.72
C LEU A 345 9.36 1.50 24.59
N GLN A 346 9.52 2.77 24.91
CA GLN A 346 10.05 3.80 24.01
C GLN A 346 11.51 3.54 23.67
N SER A 347 12.33 3.02 24.62
CA SER A 347 13.74 2.79 24.43
C SER A 347 14.08 1.78 23.34
N ARG A 348 13.23 0.77 23.07
CA ARG A 348 13.48 -0.22 22.00
C ARG A 348 13.09 0.28 20.61
N GLN A 349 11.99 0.98 20.44
CA GLN A 349 11.72 1.70 19.20
C GLN A 349 12.77 2.80 18.96
N TYR A 350 13.23 3.46 20.03
CA TYR A 350 14.35 4.39 20.01
C TYR A 350 15.67 3.70 19.65
N LEU A 351 15.93 2.47 20.12
CA LEU A 351 17.09 1.65 19.75
C LEU A 351 17.09 1.28 18.26
N VAL A 352 15.93 1.02 17.65
CA VAL A 352 15.85 0.78 16.19
C VAL A 352 16.24 2.04 15.42
N CYS A 353 15.72 3.19 15.83
CA CYS A 353 16.12 4.47 15.25
C CYS A 353 17.60 4.78 15.51
N ARG A 354 18.10 4.49 16.71
CA ARG A 354 19.49 4.73 17.11
C ARG A 354 20.48 3.81 16.39
N LEU A 355 20.16 2.52 16.20
CA LEU A 355 20.97 1.59 15.42
C LEU A 355 21.16 2.03 13.98
N LEU A 356 20.15 2.67 13.37
CA LEU A 356 20.27 3.27 12.04
C LEU A 356 21.13 4.56 12.03
N LEU A 357 21.16 5.30 13.15
CA LEU A 357 21.95 6.51 13.30
C LEU A 357 23.41 6.23 13.70
N GLU A 358 23.69 5.14 14.42
CA GLU A 358 25.01 4.76 14.90
C GLU A 358 25.82 3.90 13.90
N LYS A 359 25.22 3.39 12.83
CA LYS A 359 25.92 2.66 11.75
C LYS A 359 26.59 3.56 10.69
N LYS A 360 26.64 4.85 10.91
CA LYS A 360 27.49 5.80 10.20
C LYS A 360 28.70 6.12 11.08
#